data_dfaec9eed06723bcff7881ae2342e1a1
#
_entry.id   dfaec9eed06723bcff7881ae2342e1a1
#
_cell.length_a   1.000
_cell.length_b   1.000
_cell.length_c   1.000
_cell.angle_alpha   90.00
_cell.angle_beta   90.00
_cell.angle_gamma   90.00
#
_symmetry.space_group_name_H-M   'P 1'
#
loop_
_entity.id
_entity.type
_entity.pdbx_description
1 polymer ?
#
loop_
_entity_poly.entity_id
_entity_poly.type
_entity_poly.pdbx_seq_one_letter_code
_entity_poly.pdbx_strand_id
1 'polypeptide(L)'
;MWRKLSVMLAFILELVLLLVSCGSGEVQSKTPVENPNTVDSAETTADEFGYVAPNVEKEDFGGRKFNIIYPQWSLYNHYYFATEYNGEVVNDAIYDRARYVEEMLNIKFEYITRGYIETILPEVQKVVRAGDPGYDLALTHCATSLLSYVTDKLLLNWNDIPGADLSMLYWNQSVRESFEVYGMLPFMSSDYILPDVNSIFFNKGIIDDMKLEDPYELVLSGKWTWDKLKAMATEATKDLNGNSKMDDEDQYGFVGERGWQFTSALISCNQFLFGKGPDNLPAILCDNEKTQNVLDLICGIIHNKSIAYTWAYSSAYDPNQGGKPPVDFRSNRSLFYLTPLSLATTFRDAEVDYGIIPLPK
;
A
#
# COMPACT_ATOMS: atom_id res chain seq x y z
N MET A 1 -22.91 22.22 -12.28
CA MET A 1 -21.60 22.04 -12.90
C MET A 1 -20.68 21.21 -11.99
N TRP A 2 -20.52 21.56 -10.74
CA TRP A 2 -19.72 20.84 -9.73
C TRP A 2 -20.13 19.38 -9.50
N ARG A 3 -21.43 19.07 -9.47
CA ARG A 3 -21.95 17.71 -9.28
C ARG A 3 -21.49 16.72 -10.38
N LYS A 4 -21.41 17.15 -11.64
CA LYS A 4 -20.99 16.30 -12.76
C LYS A 4 -19.48 15.97 -12.69
N LEU A 5 -18.69 16.89 -12.19
CA LEU A 5 -17.23 16.74 -12.11
C LEU A 5 -16.79 15.79 -11.01
N SER A 6 -17.46 15.83 -9.85
CA SER A 6 -17.22 14.86 -8.76
C SER A 6 -17.53 13.42 -9.18
N VAL A 7 -18.54 13.24 -10.04
CA VAL A 7 -18.87 11.94 -10.65
C VAL A 7 -17.74 11.40 -11.49
N MET A 8 -17.16 12.29 -12.29
CA MET A 8 -16.08 11.95 -13.20
C MET A 8 -14.87 11.39 -12.49
N LEU A 9 -14.58 11.90 -11.29
CA LEU A 9 -13.38 11.54 -10.56
C LEU A 9 -13.38 10.12 -10.03
N ALA A 10 -14.50 9.68 -9.52
CA ALA A 10 -14.66 8.30 -9.10
C ALA A 10 -14.30 7.35 -10.27
N PHE A 11 -14.75 7.67 -11.46
CA PHE A 11 -14.55 6.86 -12.66
C PHE A 11 -13.16 6.97 -13.26
N ILE A 12 -12.46 8.10 -13.10
CA ILE A 12 -11.09 8.26 -13.60
C ILE A 12 -10.11 7.32 -12.91
N LEU A 13 -10.33 7.05 -11.62
CA LEU A 13 -9.50 6.11 -10.87
C LEU A 13 -9.65 4.65 -11.32
N GLU A 14 -10.73 4.30 -12.00
CA GLU A 14 -11.12 2.92 -12.27
C GLU A 14 -10.69 2.35 -13.61
N LEU A 15 -10.39 3.18 -14.58
CA LEU A 15 -10.28 2.77 -15.99
C LEU A 15 -8.96 2.04 -16.37
N VAL A 16 -8.12 1.72 -15.42
CA VAL A 16 -6.70 1.47 -15.68
C VAL A 16 -6.26 0.04 -15.67
N LEU A 17 -7.08 -0.89 -15.23
CA LEU A 17 -6.62 -2.26 -14.94
C LEU A 17 -6.61 -3.24 -16.12
N LEU A 18 -6.89 -2.81 -17.34
CA LEU A 18 -7.09 -3.74 -18.46
C LEU A 18 -5.86 -4.07 -19.31
N LEU A 19 -4.64 -3.68 -18.94
CA LEU A 19 -3.48 -3.86 -19.83
C LEU A 19 -2.30 -4.68 -19.29
N VAL A 20 -2.45 -5.45 -18.23
CA VAL A 20 -1.33 -6.33 -17.82
C VAL A 20 -1.76 -7.80 -17.88
N SER A 21 -1.76 -8.34 -19.09
CA SER A 21 -1.66 -9.79 -19.31
C SER A 21 -0.20 -10.13 -19.61
N CYS A 22 0.49 -10.77 -18.69
CA CYS A 22 1.81 -11.34 -18.92
C CYS A 22 1.72 -12.56 -19.85
N GLY A 23 2.00 -12.35 -21.13
CA GLY A 23 2.27 -13.41 -22.09
C GLY A 23 3.74 -13.37 -22.51
N SER A 24 4.49 -14.44 -22.24
CA SER A 24 5.84 -14.65 -22.77
C SER A 24 5.80 -14.77 -24.29
N GLY A 25 6.30 -13.78 -25.02
CA GLY A 25 6.37 -13.79 -26.48
C GLY A 25 7.29 -12.70 -27.01
N GLU A 26 8.11 -13.08 -27.99
CA GLU A 26 9.18 -12.34 -28.65
C GLU A 26 8.83 -10.89 -29.01
N VAL A 27 9.80 -10.02 -28.82
CA VAL A 27 9.76 -8.60 -29.22
C VAL A 27 9.75 -8.48 -30.76
N GLN A 28 8.57 -8.26 -31.33
CA GLN A 28 8.43 -7.75 -32.70
C GLN A 28 8.00 -6.29 -32.65
N SER A 29 8.68 -5.45 -33.41
CA SER A 29 8.41 -4.03 -33.57
C SER A 29 6.97 -3.82 -34.08
N LYS A 30 6.13 -3.12 -33.30
CA LYS A 30 4.74 -2.82 -33.67
C LYS A 30 4.65 -1.52 -34.45
N THR A 31 4.12 -1.63 -35.65
CA THR A 31 3.46 -0.55 -36.40
C THR A 31 2.23 -0.04 -35.66
N PRO A 32 1.85 1.24 -35.82
CA PRO A 32 0.66 1.78 -35.14
C PRO A 32 -0.60 1.01 -35.52
N VAL A 33 -1.36 0.58 -34.52
CA VAL A 33 -2.64 -0.11 -34.72
C VAL A 33 -3.73 0.93 -34.92
N GLU A 34 -4.40 0.91 -36.06
CA GLU A 34 -5.63 1.65 -36.30
C GLU A 34 -6.73 1.21 -35.29
N ASN A 35 -7.36 2.20 -34.71
CA ASN A 35 -8.42 2.05 -33.71
C ASN A 35 -9.75 1.71 -34.42
N PRO A 36 -10.39 0.56 -34.20
CA PRO A 36 -11.73 0.33 -34.70
C PRO A 36 -12.77 0.92 -33.76
N ASN A 37 -13.25 2.11 -34.07
CA ASN A 37 -14.43 2.68 -33.44
C ASN A 37 -15.68 2.00 -33.94
N THR A 38 -16.32 1.21 -33.10
CA THR A 38 -17.80 1.10 -32.98
C THR A 38 -18.09 0.54 -31.59
N VAL A 39 -18.54 1.38 -30.68
CA VAL A 39 -19.09 0.93 -29.41
C VAL A 39 -20.56 0.55 -29.68
N ASP A 40 -20.76 -0.70 -30.03
CA ASP A 40 -22.05 -1.35 -29.79
C ASP A 40 -22.15 -1.60 -28.27
N SER A 41 -23.35 -1.44 -27.73
CA SER A 41 -23.67 -1.71 -26.32
C SER A 41 -23.41 -3.19 -25.97
N ALA A 42 -22.14 -3.53 -25.77
CA ALA A 42 -21.73 -4.85 -25.39
C ALA A 42 -22.01 -5.07 -23.90
N GLU A 43 -22.68 -6.16 -23.58
CA GLU A 43 -22.69 -6.73 -22.24
C GLU A 43 -21.24 -6.73 -21.73
N THR A 44 -20.97 -6.01 -20.66
CA THR A 44 -19.67 -5.96 -20.01
C THR A 44 -19.36 -7.35 -19.46
N THR A 45 -18.61 -8.14 -20.20
CA THR A 45 -18.15 -9.45 -19.73
C THR A 45 -16.95 -9.23 -18.80
N ALA A 46 -17.00 -9.86 -17.63
CA ALA A 46 -15.87 -9.87 -16.72
C ALA A 46 -14.65 -10.56 -17.39
N ASP A 47 -13.45 -10.11 -17.08
CA ASP A 47 -12.23 -10.80 -17.48
C ASP A 47 -12.04 -12.13 -16.72
N GLU A 48 -10.92 -12.82 -16.95
CA GLU A 48 -10.60 -14.10 -16.29
C GLU A 48 -10.44 -13.99 -14.76
N PHE A 49 -10.25 -12.77 -14.22
CA PHE A 49 -10.16 -12.47 -12.80
C PHE A 49 -11.46 -11.94 -12.20
N GLY A 50 -12.51 -11.78 -13.02
CA GLY A 50 -13.79 -11.26 -12.59
C GLY A 50 -13.92 -9.73 -12.60
N TYR A 51 -12.93 -9.03 -13.15
CA TYR A 51 -12.99 -7.58 -13.30
C TYR A 51 -13.92 -7.20 -14.46
N VAL A 52 -14.74 -6.21 -14.22
CA VAL A 52 -15.62 -5.61 -15.20
C VAL A 52 -15.16 -4.19 -15.47
N ALA A 53 -14.97 -3.84 -16.74
CA ALA A 53 -14.57 -2.49 -17.11
C ALA A 53 -15.66 -1.48 -16.68
N PRO A 54 -15.27 -0.31 -16.12
CA PRO A 54 -16.22 0.73 -15.77
C PRO A 54 -16.93 1.25 -17.03
N ASN A 55 -18.24 1.42 -16.94
CA ASN A 55 -19.05 2.00 -18.01
C ASN A 55 -18.98 3.54 -17.90
N VAL A 56 -17.87 4.13 -18.33
CA VAL A 56 -17.66 5.58 -18.34
C VAL A 56 -17.81 6.09 -19.76
N GLU A 57 -18.80 6.95 -19.96
CA GLU A 57 -18.99 7.60 -21.24
C GLU A 57 -17.91 8.66 -21.51
N LYS A 58 -17.52 8.78 -22.78
CA LYS A 58 -16.63 9.84 -23.22
C LYS A 58 -17.35 11.19 -23.03
N GLU A 59 -16.71 12.12 -22.31
CA GLU A 59 -17.25 13.46 -22.08
C GLU A 59 -16.17 14.52 -22.34
N ASP A 60 -16.58 15.66 -22.94
CA ASP A 60 -15.65 16.75 -23.24
C ASP A 60 -15.76 17.86 -22.18
N PHE A 61 -14.71 17.98 -21.35
CA PHE A 61 -14.61 19.04 -20.34
C PHE A 61 -13.77 20.22 -20.80
N GLY A 62 -13.52 20.39 -22.11
CA GLY A 62 -12.94 21.56 -22.72
C GLY A 62 -11.46 21.82 -22.36
N GLY A 63 -10.71 20.78 -22.10
CA GLY A 63 -9.30 20.89 -21.71
C GLY A 63 -9.08 21.41 -20.28
N ARG A 64 -10.11 21.28 -19.41
CA ARG A 64 -10.02 21.74 -18.03
C ARG A 64 -8.88 21.08 -17.28
N LYS A 65 -8.19 21.88 -16.46
CA LYS A 65 -7.26 21.35 -15.46
C LYS A 65 -8.01 20.61 -14.35
N PHE A 66 -7.47 19.49 -14.00
CA PHE A 66 -7.94 18.64 -12.93
C PHE A 66 -6.84 18.54 -11.86
N ASN A 67 -7.07 19.23 -10.75
CA ASN A 67 -6.07 19.49 -9.73
C ASN A 67 -6.08 18.42 -8.64
N ILE A 68 -5.02 17.64 -8.55
CA ILE A 68 -4.84 16.60 -7.54
C ILE A 68 -3.78 17.06 -6.55
N ILE A 69 -4.17 17.30 -5.29
CA ILE A 69 -3.20 17.55 -4.23
C ILE A 69 -2.76 16.23 -3.61
N TYR A 70 -1.45 16.07 -3.43
CA TYR A 70 -0.85 14.86 -2.88
C TYR A 70 0.33 15.18 -1.95
N PRO A 71 0.65 14.28 -0.97
CA PRO A 71 1.81 14.46 -0.11
C PRO A 71 3.12 14.18 -0.87
N GLN A 72 4.15 14.97 -0.62
CA GLN A 72 5.49 14.72 -1.14
C GLN A 72 6.12 13.54 -0.38
N TRP A 73 5.94 12.35 -0.91
CA TRP A 73 6.48 11.12 -0.33
C TRP A 73 7.23 10.34 -1.39
N SER A 74 8.53 10.53 -1.47
CA SER A 74 9.38 10.09 -2.57
C SER A 74 9.31 8.58 -2.89
N LEU A 75 9.09 7.73 -1.89
CA LEU A 75 8.96 6.27 -2.09
C LEU A 75 7.70 5.88 -2.86
N TYR A 76 6.62 6.65 -2.74
CA TYR A 76 5.31 6.26 -3.26
C TYR A 76 4.82 7.12 -4.41
N ASN A 77 5.42 8.29 -4.65
CA ASN A 77 4.95 9.21 -5.68
C ASN A 77 4.95 8.58 -7.08
N HIS A 78 5.94 7.74 -7.37
CA HIS A 78 6.04 7.03 -8.65
C HIS A 78 4.92 6.00 -8.88
N TYR A 79 4.15 5.61 -7.86
CA TYR A 79 2.98 4.76 -8.02
C TYR A 79 1.70 5.53 -8.33
N TYR A 80 1.69 6.84 -8.13
CA TYR A 80 0.49 7.64 -8.32
C TYR A 80 0.42 8.27 -9.70
N PHE A 81 1.56 8.77 -10.22
CA PHE A 81 1.63 9.44 -11.51
C PHE A 81 3.01 9.29 -12.14
N ALA A 82 3.03 9.34 -13.47
CA ALA A 82 4.23 9.43 -14.27
C ALA A 82 4.11 10.62 -15.23
N THR A 83 5.20 11.34 -15.45
CA THR A 83 5.24 12.53 -16.31
C THR A 83 5.74 12.23 -17.73
N GLU A 84 6.45 11.10 -17.87
CA GLU A 84 7.04 10.68 -19.15
C GLU A 84 7.29 9.16 -19.17
N TYR A 85 7.48 8.60 -20.34
CA TYR A 85 8.00 7.24 -20.51
C TYR A 85 9.46 7.17 -20.06
N ASN A 86 9.82 6.12 -19.33
CA ASN A 86 11.21 5.87 -18.91
C ASN A 86 11.67 4.43 -19.18
N GLY A 87 10.82 3.59 -19.80
CA GLY A 87 11.10 2.19 -20.11
C GLY A 87 10.82 1.21 -18.97
N GLU A 88 10.43 1.69 -17.80
CA GLU A 88 9.99 0.84 -16.69
C GLU A 88 8.50 0.52 -16.84
N VAL A 89 8.15 -0.77 -16.81
CA VAL A 89 6.80 -1.26 -17.14
C VAL A 89 5.71 -0.58 -16.32
N VAL A 90 5.91 -0.43 -15.00
CA VAL A 90 4.92 0.18 -14.10
C VAL A 90 4.80 1.69 -14.37
N ASN A 91 5.93 2.39 -14.55
CA ASN A 91 5.90 3.82 -14.87
C ASN A 91 5.15 4.08 -16.17
N ASP A 92 5.47 3.30 -17.21
CA ASP A 92 4.90 3.51 -18.53
C ASP A 92 3.39 3.20 -18.53
N ALA A 93 2.95 2.16 -17.81
CA ALA A 93 1.54 1.86 -17.64
C ALA A 93 0.79 2.97 -16.87
N ILE A 94 1.41 3.58 -15.85
CA ILE A 94 0.84 4.73 -15.12
C ILE A 94 0.74 5.97 -16.02
N TYR A 95 1.74 6.19 -16.87
CA TYR A 95 1.71 7.28 -17.84
C TYR A 95 0.58 7.09 -18.86
N ASP A 96 0.50 5.91 -19.48
CA ASP A 96 -0.56 5.57 -20.46
C ASP A 96 -1.96 5.72 -19.86
N ARG A 97 -2.14 5.26 -18.66
CA ARG A 97 -3.36 5.43 -17.89
C ARG A 97 -3.79 6.88 -17.81
N ALA A 98 -2.91 7.76 -17.37
CA ALA A 98 -3.22 9.17 -17.22
C ALA A 98 -3.59 9.79 -18.59
N ARG A 99 -2.84 9.46 -19.65
CA ARG A 99 -3.10 9.96 -21.01
C ARG A 99 -4.44 9.50 -21.55
N TYR A 100 -4.77 8.22 -21.36
CA TYR A 100 -6.06 7.68 -21.79
C TYR A 100 -7.23 8.45 -21.15
N VAL A 101 -7.19 8.69 -19.87
CA VAL A 101 -8.26 9.42 -19.16
C VAL A 101 -8.31 10.89 -19.61
N GLU A 102 -7.16 11.55 -19.78
CA GLU A 102 -7.12 12.94 -20.28
C GLU A 102 -7.74 13.06 -21.68
N GLU A 103 -7.47 12.12 -22.56
CA GLU A 103 -8.05 12.10 -23.91
C GLU A 103 -9.54 11.79 -23.91
N MET A 104 -9.95 10.79 -23.10
CA MET A 104 -11.35 10.38 -23.01
C MET A 104 -12.25 11.50 -22.50
N LEU A 105 -11.76 12.30 -21.58
CA LEU A 105 -12.52 13.33 -20.88
C LEU A 105 -12.17 14.76 -21.31
N ASN A 106 -11.20 14.91 -22.19
CA ASN A 106 -10.62 16.21 -22.56
C ASN A 106 -10.31 17.08 -21.33
N ILE A 107 -9.51 16.53 -20.42
CA ILE A 107 -8.99 17.22 -19.23
C ILE A 107 -7.46 17.21 -19.25
N LYS A 108 -6.85 17.93 -18.27
CA LYS A 108 -5.42 17.87 -17.99
C LYS A 108 -5.18 17.67 -16.51
N PHE A 109 -4.49 16.61 -16.13
CA PHE A 109 -4.10 16.39 -14.75
C PHE A 109 -3.02 17.38 -14.33
N GLU A 110 -3.22 18.02 -13.18
CA GLU A 110 -2.24 18.86 -12.50
C GLU A 110 -1.96 18.25 -11.11
N TYR A 111 -0.75 17.76 -10.93
CA TYR A 111 -0.31 17.15 -9.67
C TYR A 111 0.35 18.20 -8.81
N ILE A 112 -0.22 18.49 -7.64
CA ILE A 112 0.17 19.59 -6.77
C ILE A 112 0.63 19.06 -5.42
N THR A 113 1.85 19.40 -5.02
CA THR A 113 2.35 19.12 -3.67
C THR A 113 2.63 20.41 -2.91
N ARG A 114 2.43 20.38 -1.58
CA ARG A 114 2.73 21.49 -0.68
C ARG A 114 3.66 21.10 0.46
N GLY A 115 4.12 19.87 0.46
CA GLY A 115 5.02 19.31 1.45
C GLY A 115 4.63 17.88 1.83
N TYR A 116 5.04 17.46 3.02
CA TYR A 116 4.84 16.09 3.50
C TYR A 116 3.37 15.85 3.92
N ILE A 117 3.06 14.65 4.40
CA ILE A 117 1.68 14.21 4.68
C ILE A 117 0.88 15.14 5.62
N GLU A 118 1.55 15.82 6.54
CA GLU A 118 0.91 16.73 7.50
C GLU A 118 0.41 18.04 6.87
N THR A 119 0.91 18.38 5.70
CA THR A 119 0.59 19.66 5.05
C THR A 119 -0.69 19.61 4.22
N ILE A 120 -1.17 18.44 3.86
CA ILE A 120 -2.33 18.27 2.96
C ILE A 120 -3.61 18.78 3.63
N LEU A 121 -3.88 18.41 4.88
CA LEU A 121 -5.08 18.84 5.59
C LEU A 121 -5.20 20.39 5.71
N PRO A 122 -4.17 21.12 6.17
CA PRO A 122 -4.23 22.58 6.23
C PRO A 122 -4.51 23.25 4.88
N GLU A 123 -3.94 22.74 3.80
CA GLU A 123 -4.19 23.28 2.46
C GLU A 123 -5.63 23.00 1.98
N VAL A 124 -6.15 21.79 2.20
CA VAL A 124 -7.55 21.46 1.88
C VAL A 124 -8.50 22.31 2.71
N GLN A 125 -8.27 22.47 4.02
CA GLN A 125 -9.07 23.34 4.90
C GLN A 125 -9.11 24.78 4.38
N LYS A 126 -7.96 25.33 3.99
CA LYS A 126 -7.85 26.71 3.47
C LYS A 126 -8.70 26.91 2.22
N VAL A 127 -8.58 26.01 1.26
CA VAL A 127 -9.27 26.09 -0.03
C VAL A 127 -10.78 25.93 0.16
N VAL A 128 -11.21 24.91 0.92
CA VAL A 128 -12.64 24.64 1.16
C VAL A 128 -13.30 25.78 1.93
N ARG A 129 -12.66 26.33 2.97
CA ARG A 129 -13.17 27.46 3.75
C ARG A 129 -13.25 28.76 2.95
N ALA A 130 -12.35 28.93 1.97
CA ALA A 130 -12.38 30.08 1.06
C ALA A 130 -13.44 29.93 -0.05
N GLY A 131 -14.06 28.77 -0.21
CA GLY A 131 -14.93 28.49 -1.35
C GLY A 131 -14.18 28.46 -2.69
N ASP A 132 -12.86 28.24 -2.64
CA ASP A 132 -11.98 28.23 -3.80
C ASP A 132 -11.99 26.83 -4.43
N PRO A 133 -12.20 26.68 -5.76
CA PRO A 133 -12.11 25.41 -6.45
C PRO A 133 -10.67 24.93 -6.72
N GLY A 134 -9.75 25.18 -5.80
CA GLY A 134 -8.31 24.97 -6.01
C GLY A 134 -7.91 23.51 -6.18
N TYR A 135 -8.65 22.56 -5.60
CA TYR A 135 -8.39 21.13 -5.74
C TYR A 135 -9.66 20.35 -6.07
N ASP A 136 -9.54 19.41 -6.99
CA ASP A 136 -10.61 18.48 -7.38
C ASP A 136 -10.53 17.16 -6.59
N LEU A 137 -9.30 16.71 -6.28
CA LEU A 137 -9.03 15.48 -5.52
C LEU A 137 -7.90 15.73 -4.52
N ALA A 138 -8.04 15.17 -3.32
CA ALA A 138 -6.96 15.07 -2.35
C ALA A 138 -6.58 13.61 -2.12
N LEU A 139 -5.33 13.25 -2.45
CA LEU A 139 -4.72 12.02 -1.97
C LEU A 139 -4.21 12.29 -0.56
N THR A 140 -4.65 11.50 0.40
CA THR A 140 -4.28 11.69 1.81
C THR A 140 -3.75 10.40 2.41
N HIS A 141 -3.04 10.52 3.53
CA HIS A 141 -2.48 9.36 4.22
C HIS A 141 -3.41 8.92 5.36
N CYS A 142 -3.67 7.62 5.46
CA CYS A 142 -4.61 7.06 6.44
C CYS A 142 -4.19 7.28 7.91
N ALA A 143 -2.91 7.46 8.19
CA ALA A 143 -2.41 7.69 9.55
C ALA A 143 -2.44 9.17 9.98
N THR A 144 -2.87 10.10 9.11
CA THR A 144 -2.85 11.52 9.41
C THR A 144 -4.23 12.14 9.30
N SER A 145 -4.72 12.65 10.43
CA SER A 145 -5.82 13.64 10.47
C SER A 145 -7.13 13.27 9.76
N LEU A 146 -7.40 12.00 9.45
CA LEU A 146 -8.64 11.58 8.77
C LEU A 146 -9.89 12.09 9.47
N LEU A 147 -9.89 12.07 10.81
CA LEU A 147 -11.02 12.57 11.60
C LEU A 147 -11.31 14.04 11.32
N SER A 148 -10.28 14.88 11.16
CA SER A 148 -10.44 16.31 10.88
C SER A 148 -11.08 16.58 9.52
N TYR A 149 -10.80 15.76 8.51
CA TYR A 149 -11.50 15.90 7.22
C TYR A 149 -13.01 15.70 7.37
N VAL A 150 -13.41 14.76 8.22
CA VAL A 150 -14.84 14.45 8.46
C VAL A 150 -15.49 15.51 9.35
N THR A 151 -14.88 15.84 10.50
CA THR A 151 -15.44 16.80 11.47
C THR A 151 -15.56 18.21 10.91
N ASP A 152 -14.61 18.61 10.07
CA ASP A 152 -14.61 19.92 9.38
C ASP A 152 -15.46 19.93 8.10
N LYS A 153 -16.07 18.78 7.73
CA LYS A 153 -16.92 18.62 6.55
C LYS A 153 -16.22 19.03 5.25
N LEU A 154 -14.98 18.60 5.11
CA LEU A 154 -14.14 18.99 3.97
C LEU A 154 -14.37 18.11 2.73
N LEU A 155 -15.00 16.94 2.89
CA LEU A 155 -15.11 15.91 1.88
C LEU A 155 -16.57 15.72 1.44
N LEU A 156 -16.73 15.27 0.20
CA LEU A 156 -18.00 14.76 -0.30
C LEU A 156 -18.23 13.33 0.18
N ASN A 157 -19.48 12.92 0.24
CA ASN A 157 -19.84 11.54 0.50
C ASN A 157 -19.72 10.71 -0.78
N TRP A 158 -18.90 9.68 -0.78
CA TRP A 158 -18.74 8.79 -1.93
C TRP A 158 -20.06 8.12 -2.35
N ASN A 159 -20.94 7.82 -1.40
CA ASN A 159 -22.26 7.26 -1.71
C ASN A 159 -23.15 8.20 -2.53
N ASP A 160 -22.86 9.51 -2.55
CA ASP A 160 -23.62 10.52 -3.27
C ASP A 160 -23.00 10.87 -4.64
N ILE A 161 -21.88 10.23 -5.01
CA ILE A 161 -21.21 10.47 -6.30
C ILE A 161 -21.99 9.74 -7.40
N PRO A 162 -22.69 10.48 -8.30
CA PRO A 162 -23.49 9.85 -9.33
C PRO A 162 -22.61 9.04 -10.29
N GLY A 163 -23.04 7.83 -10.62
CA GLY A 163 -22.33 6.93 -11.53
C GLY A 163 -21.20 6.12 -10.89
N ALA A 164 -20.80 6.38 -9.65
CA ALA A 164 -19.86 5.53 -8.94
C ALA A 164 -20.56 4.28 -8.41
N ASP A 165 -20.30 3.13 -9.02
CA ASP A 165 -20.72 1.85 -8.47
C ASP A 165 -19.66 1.33 -7.50
N LEU A 166 -19.85 1.62 -6.21
CA LEU A 166 -18.91 1.26 -5.15
C LEU A 166 -18.94 -0.25 -4.80
N SER A 167 -19.76 -1.05 -5.46
CA SER A 167 -19.78 -2.50 -5.30
C SER A 167 -18.76 -3.21 -6.19
N MET A 168 -18.18 -2.52 -7.15
CA MET A 168 -17.24 -3.08 -8.10
C MET A 168 -15.95 -3.50 -7.42
N LEU A 169 -15.31 -4.58 -7.94
CA LEU A 169 -14.13 -5.23 -7.32
C LEU A 169 -12.88 -4.36 -7.26
N TYR A 170 -12.75 -3.38 -8.14
CA TYR A 170 -11.63 -2.43 -8.11
C TYR A 170 -11.71 -1.44 -6.94
N TRP A 171 -12.86 -1.31 -6.27
CA TRP A 171 -12.97 -0.59 -5.00
C TRP A 171 -12.61 -1.50 -3.83
N ASN A 172 -11.80 -0.99 -2.91
CA ASN A 172 -11.44 -1.73 -1.71
C ASN A 172 -12.64 -1.84 -0.75
N GLN A 173 -13.33 -2.98 -0.77
CA GLN A 173 -14.53 -3.21 0.03
C GLN A 173 -14.25 -3.13 1.54
N SER A 174 -13.07 -3.55 2.00
CA SER A 174 -12.71 -3.43 3.42
C SER A 174 -12.60 -1.97 3.87
N VAL A 175 -12.12 -1.07 3.00
CA VAL A 175 -12.11 0.38 3.26
C VAL A 175 -13.54 0.91 3.33
N ARG A 176 -14.38 0.53 2.37
CA ARG A 176 -15.80 0.91 2.36
C ARG A 176 -16.51 0.49 3.65
N GLU A 177 -16.42 -0.78 4.00
CA GLU A 177 -17.05 -1.34 5.21
C GLU A 177 -16.53 -0.67 6.49
N SER A 178 -15.24 -0.37 6.56
CA SER A 178 -14.61 0.20 7.76
C SER A 178 -14.95 1.68 7.96
N PHE A 179 -14.98 2.47 6.87
CA PHE A 179 -15.12 3.93 6.96
C PHE A 179 -16.54 4.45 6.77
N GLU A 180 -17.48 3.63 6.31
CA GLU A 180 -18.88 4.06 6.19
C GLU A 180 -19.55 4.09 7.58
N VAL A 181 -19.97 5.29 8.02
CA VAL A 181 -20.66 5.49 9.28
C VAL A 181 -21.89 6.38 9.03
N TYR A 182 -23.06 5.93 9.45
CA TYR A 182 -24.34 6.64 9.22
C TYR A 182 -24.61 7.01 7.75
N GLY A 183 -24.21 6.17 6.80
CA GLY A 183 -24.37 6.43 5.37
C GLY A 183 -23.41 7.47 4.79
N MET A 184 -22.45 7.94 5.57
CA MET A 184 -21.36 8.80 5.14
C MET A 184 -20.10 7.97 4.90
N LEU A 185 -19.60 7.96 3.67
CA LEU A 185 -18.33 7.35 3.26
C LEU A 185 -17.37 8.45 2.81
N PRO A 186 -16.50 8.94 3.70
CA PRO A 186 -15.65 10.10 3.41
C PRO A 186 -14.41 9.76 2.58
N PHE A 187 -13.96 8.50 2.64
CA PHE A 187 -12.75 8.02 1.99
C PHE A 187 -13.04 6.75 1.22
N MET A 188 -12.33 6.59 0.11
CA MET A 188 -12.35 5.37 -0.66
C MET A 188 -10.93 5.08 -1.16
N SER A 189 -10.64 3.80 -1.36
CA SER A 189 -9.41 3.33 -2.00
C SER A 189 -9.79 2.37 -3.12
N SER A 190 -8.99 2.37 -4.16
CA SER A 190 -9.16 1.49 -5.32
C SER A 190 -7.81 0.93 -5.75
N ASP A 191 -7.82 0.07 -6.75
CA ASP A 191 -6.64 -0.47 -7.41
C ASP A 191 -5.77 0.60 -8.13
N TYR A 192 -6.23 1.84 -8.13
CA TYR A 192 -5.40 2.98 -8.58
C TYR A 192 -4.09 3.07 -7.81
N ILE A 193 -4.12 2.76 -6.52
CA ILE A 193 -2.96 2.75 -5.66
C ILE A 193 -2.54 1.30 -5.45
N LEU A 194 -1.33 0.95 -5.88
CA LEU A 194 -0.78 -0.38 -5.60
C LEU A 194 -0.69 -0.59 -4.09
N PRO A 195 -1.28 -1.66 -3.57
CA PRO A 195 -1.25 -1.91 -2.14
C PRO A 195 0.18 -2.21 -1.69
N ASP A 196 0.63 -1.52 -0.65
CA ASP A 196 1.88 -1.82 0.01
C ASP A 196 1.58 -2.60 1.29
N VAL A 197 1.92 -3.88 1.28
CA VAL A 197 1.63 -4.80 2.38
C VAL A 197 2.90 -5.16 3.13
N ASN A 198 2.82 -5.26 4.46
CA ASN A 198 3.92 -5.78 5.25
C ASN A 198 4.09 -7.28 5.00
N SER A 199 5.33 -7.68 4.81
CA SER A 199 5.74 -9.05 4.50
C SER A 199 6.96 -9.44 5.32
N ILE A 200 7.25 -10.72 5.41
CA ILE A 200 8.51 -11.21 5.95
C ILE A 200 9.43 -11.55 4.78
N PHE A 201 10.54 -10.84 4.70
CA PHE A 201 11.67 -11.22 3.86
C PHE A 201 12.55 -12.18 4.65
N PHE A 202 13.01 -13.27 4.05
CA PHE A 202 13.90 -14.20 4.72
C PHE A 202 15.15 -14.49 3.88
N ASN A 203 16.26 -14.68 4.56
CA ASN A 203 17.56 -14.94 3.96
C ASN A 203 17.71 -16.44 3.69
N LYS A 204 17.71 -16.85 2.40
CA LYS A 204 17.85 -18.24 1.99
C LYS A 204 19.22 -18.81 2.33
N GLY A 205 20.29 -17.99 2.25
CA GLY A 205 21.64 -18.42 2.61
C GLY A 205 21.71 -18.87 4.07
N ILE A 206 21.12 -18.13 5.01
CA ILE A 206 21.06 -18.50 6.42
C ILE A 206 20.20 -19.76 6.62
N ILE A 207 19.09 -19.91 5.90
CA ILE A 207 18.26 -21.14 5.93
C ILE A 207 19.10 -22.35 5.54
N ASP A 208 19.83 -22.27 4.42
CA ASP A 208 20.62 -23.38 3.87
C ASP A 208 21.82 -23.71 4.76
N ASP A 209 22.59 -22.72 5.19
CA ASP A 209 23.78 -22.88 6.04
C ASP A 209 23.45 -23.52 7.39
N MET A 210 22.30 -23.18 7.94
CA MET A 210 21.87 -23.65 9.25
C MET A 210 20.91 -24.85 9.16
N LYS A 211 20.52 -25.26 7.94
CA LYS A 211 19.58 -26.36 7.70
C LYS A 211 18.26 -26.17 8.43
N LEU A 212 17.75 -24.93 8.41
CA LEU A 212 16.46 -24.60 8.97
C LEU A 212 15.33 -25.13 8.07
N GLU A 213 14.11 -25.23 8.62
CA GLU A 213 12.93 -25.59 7.83
C GLU A 213 12.67 -24.51 6.77
N ASP A 214 12.23 -24.95 5.57
CA ASP A 214 11.91 -24.06 4.47
C ASP A 214 10.66 -23.20 4.83
N PRO A 215 10.79 -21.85 4.85
CA PRO A 215 9.67 -20.95 5.15
C PRO A 215 8.52 -21.07 4.16
N TYR A 216 8.76 -21.38 2.89
CA TYR A 216 7.69 -21.58 1.91
C TYR A 216 6.85 -22.81 2.24
N GLU A 217 7.49 -23.93 2.60
CA GLU A 217 6.79 -25.15 3.03
C GLU A 217 6.00 -24.94 4.32
N LEU A 218 6.53 -24.14 5.26
CA LEU A 218 5.80 -23.77 6.47
C LEU A 218 4.54 -22.97 6.16
N VAL A 219 4.59 -22.04 5.21
CA VAL A 219 3.43 -21.26 4.75
C VAL A 219 2.42 -22.18 4.09
N LEU A 220 2.83 -22.98 3.09
CA LEU A 220 1.95 -23.85 2.32
C LEU A 220 1.28 -24.93 3.19
N SER A 221 1.99 -25.45 4.18
CA SER A 221 1.44 -26.43 5.15
C SER A 221 0.63 -25.80 6.29
N GLY A 222 0.50 -24.47 6.33
CA GLY A 222 -0.22 -23.74 7.37
C GLY A 222 0.46 -23.76 8.75
N LYS A 223 1.76 -24.05 8.81
CA LYS A 223 2.56 -24.12 10.04
C LYS A 223 3.36 -22.85 10.31
N TRP A 224 3.26 -21.84 9.44
CA TRP A 224 3.93 -20.55 9.61
C TRP A 224 3.20 -19.72 10.67
N THR A 225 3.74 -19.72 11.89
CA THR A 225 3.20 -19.04 13.07
C THR A 225 4.26 -18.15 13.71
N TRP A 226 3.85 -17.18 14.55
CA TRP A 226 4.78 -16.33 15.29
C TRP A 226 5.67 -17.13 16.25
N ASP A 227 5.18 -18.24 16.83
CA ASP A 227 6.01 -19.16 17.62
C ASP A 227 7.08 -19.84 16.76
N LYS A 228 6.72 -20.25 15.52
CA LYS A 228 7.69 -20.83 14.58
C LYS A 228 8.75 -19.82 14.18
N LEU A 229 8.34 -18.60 13.82
CA LEU A 229 9.28 -17.50 13.53
C LEU A 229 10.23 -17.27 14.71
N LYS A 230 9.72 -17.19 15.94
CA LYS A 230 10.52 -17.00 17.15
C LYS A 230 11.51 -18.12 17.35
N ALA A 231 11.12 -19.38 17.17
CA ALA A 231 12.00 -20.52 17.30
C ALA A 231 13.16 -20.47 16.28
N MET A 232 12.84 -20.24 15.00
CA MET A 232 13.84 -20.13 13.94
C MET A 232 14.76 -18.91 14.15
N ALA A 233 14.19 -17.76 14.55
CA ALA A 233 14.95 -16.55 14.85
C ALA A 233 15.92 -16.76 16.02
N THR A 234 15.49 -17.48 17.05
CA THR A 234 16.36 -17.81 18.19
C THR A 234 17.54 -18.68 17.75
N GLU A 235 17.28 -19.68 16.94
CA GLU A 235 18.32 -20.58 16.41
C GLU A 235 19.31 -19.86 15.50
N ALA A 236 18.82 -18.92 14.69
CA ALA A 236 19.64 -18.18 13.73
C ALA A 236 20.49 -17.06 14.35
N THR A 237 20.20 -16.66 15.59
CA THR A 237 20.96 -15.57 16.23
C THR A 237 22.34 -16.02 16.67
N LYS A 238 23.38 -15.23 16.32
CA LYS A 238 24.79 -15.56 16.64
C LYS A 238 25.58 -14.29 16.98
N ASP A 239 26.35 -14.36 18.05
CA ASP A 239 27.44 -13.43 18.35
C ASP A 239 28.59 -13.77 17.39
N LEU A 240 28.82 -12.95 16.37
CA LEU A 240 29.80 -13.18 15.33
C LEU A 240 31.19 -12.64 15.72
N ASN A 241 31.25 -11.59 16.53
CA ASN A 241 32.51 -10.98 16.96
C ASN A 241 33.05 -11.58 18.27
N GLY A 242 32.26 -12.44 18.95
CA GLY A 242 32.69 -13.17 20.15
C GLY A 242 32.81 -12.31 21.41
N ASN A 243 32.20 -11.11 21.44
CA ASN A 243 32.30 -10.19 22.56
C ASN A 243 31.30 -10.46 23.70
N SER A 244 30.47 -11.51 23.56
CA SER A 244 29.40 -11.92 24.47
C SER A 244 28.30 -10.89 24.67
N LYS A 245 28.09 -10.01 23.68
CA LYS A 245 27.01 -9.04 23.62
C LYS A 245 26.41 -9.05 22.19
N MET A 246 25.13 -8.90 22.11
CA MET A 246 24.49 -8.71 20.80
C MET A 246 24.55 -7.23 20.41
N ASP A 247 25.21 -6.93 19.29
CA ASP A 247 25.41 -5.59 18.75
C ASP A 247 25.29 -5.53 17.20
N ASP A 248 25.66 -4.40 16.61
CA ASP A 248 25.48 -4.15 15.17
C ASP A 248 26.38 -5.03 14.26
N GLU A 249 27.38 -5.72 14.84
CA GLU A 249 28.29 -6.60 14.10
C GLU A 249 27.81 -8.05 14.07
N ASP A 250 26.69 -8.36 14.75
CA ASP A 250 26.20 -9.72 14.95
C ASP A 250 25.11 -10.13 13.97
N GLN A 251 24.79 -11.44 13.97
CA GLN A 251 23.67 -12.00 13.21
C GLN A 251 22.42 -12.08 14.07
N TYR A 252 21.34 -11.46 13.61
CA TYR A 252 20.05 -11.50 14.28
C TYR A 252 19.05 -12.42 13.57
N GLY A 253 18.23 -13.10 14.35
CA GLY A 253 17.17 -13.92 13.81
C GLY A 253 16.00 -13.09 13.27
N PHE A 254 15.77 -11.90 13.81
CA PHE A 254 14.68 -11.01 13.38
C PHE A 254 15.13 -9.54 13.40
N VAL A 255 14.77 -8.82 12.35
CA VAL A 255 14.94 -7.38 12.28
C VAL A 255 13.65 -6.71 11.83
N GLY A 256 13.38 -5.48 12.33
CA GLY A 256 12.16 -4.75 11.97
C GLY A 256 11.98 -3.45 12.74
N GLU A 257 11.02 -2.66 12.28
CA GLU A 257 10.63 -1.41 12.92
C GLU A 257 9.57 -1.68 13.99
N ARG A 258 9.70 -1.05 15.16
CA ARG A 258 8.83 -1.27 16.33
C ARG A 258 7.51 -0.49 16.31
N GLY A 259 7.28 0.31 15.31
CA GLY A 259 6.13 1.18 15.26
C GLY A 259 4.91 0.54 14.57
N TRP A 260 4.53 1.13 13.47
CA TRP A 260 3.31 0.75 12.74
C TRP A 260 3.33 -0.67 12.15
N GLN A 261 4.50 -1.25 11.86
CA GLN A 261 4.62 -2.64 11.40
C GLN A 261 4.07 -3.64 12.41
N PHE A 262 4.13 -3.29 13.70
CA PHE A 262 3.55 -4.09 14.77
C PHE A 262 2.03 -4.28 14.66
N THR A 263 1.31 -3.26 14.18
CA THR A 263 -0.14 -3.36 13.96
C THR A 263 -0.47 -4.44 12.94
N SER A 264 0.35 -4.59 11.89
CA SER A 264 0.19 -5.65 10.90
C SER A 264 0.34 -7.05 11.50
N ALA A 265 1.21 -7.19 12.51
CA ALA A 265 1.36 -8.45 13.23
C ALA A 265 0.10 -8.83 14.04
N LEU A 266 -0.59 -7.86 14.63
CA LEU A 266 -1.89 -8.11 15.26
C LEU A 266 -2.94 -8.56 14.23
N ILE A 267 -3.01 -7.86 13.10
CA ILE A 267 -3.95 -8.17 12.01
C ILE A 267 -3.70 -9.58 11.46
N SER A 268 -2.44 -10.00 11.32
CA SER A 268 -2.11 -11.36 10.86
C SER A 268 -2.63 -12.46 11.78
N CYS A 269 -2.79 -12.15 13.07
CA CYS A 269 -3.42 -13.01 14.07
C CYS A 269 -4.94 -12.83 14.16
N ASN A 270 -5.54 -12.12 13.22
CA ASN A 270 -6.97 -11.76 13.24
C ASN A 270 -7.37 -11.02 14.53
N GLN A 271 -6.51 -10.08 14.96
CA GLN A 271 -6.76 -9.17 16.06
C GLN A 271 -6.76 -7.73 15.57
N PHE A 272 -7.82 -7.00 15.90
CA PHE A 272 -8.01 -5.61 15.53
C PHE A 272 -8.11 -4.76 16.77
N LEU A 273 -7.46 -3.60 16.79
CA LEU A 273 -7.55 -2.66 17.90
C LEU A 273 -8.90 -1.96 17.92
N PHE A 274 -9.38 -1.61 16.74
CA PHE A 274 -10.63 -0.89 16.51
C PHE A 274 -11.40 -1.55 15.35
N GLY A 275 -12.69 -1.34 15.33
CA GLY A 275 -13.58 -1.81 14.28
C GLY A 275 -14.98 -1.27 14.49
N LYS A 276 -15.99 -1.97 14.01
CA LYS A 276 -17.39 -1.61 14.23
C LYS A 276 -18.05 -2.54 15.25
N GLY A 277 -18.81 -1.95 16.13
CA GLY A 277 -19.68 -2.66 17.08
C GLY A 277 -20.95 -3.20 16.41
N PRO A 278 -21.80 -3.90 17.19
CA PRO A 278 -23.08 -4.44 16.70
C PRO A 278 -24.05 -3.38 16.18
N ASP A 279 -23.87 -2.13 16.60
CA ASP A 279 -24.63 -0.96 16.15
C ASP A 279 -24.06 -0.27 14.91
N ASN A 280 -23.03 -0.88 14.29
CA ASN A 280 -22.28 -0.35 13.15
C ASN A 280 -21.52 0.95 13.44
N LEU A 281 -21.24 1.25 14.70
CA LEU A 281 -20.46 2.40 15.14
C LEU A 281 -19.03 1.97 15.49
N PRO A 282 -18.05 2.92 15.44
CA PRO A 282 -16.69 2.64 15.88
C PRO A 282 -16.63 2.09 17.30
N ALA A 283 -15.92 1.00 17.48
CA ALA A 283 -15.76 0.32 18.75
C ALA A 283 -14.31 -0.11 18.99
N ILE A 284 -13.92 -0.20 20.26
CA ILE A 284 -12.65 -0.79 20.70
C ILE A 284 -12.83 -2.31 20.71
N LEU A 285 -11.99 -3.04 19.98
CA LEU A 285 -12.05 -4.50 19.85
C LEU A 285 -10.94 -5.24 20.58
N CYS A 286 -9.94 -4.54 21.09
CA CYS A 286 -8.72 -5.14 21.67
C CYS A 286 -8.86 -5.54 23.15
N ASP A 287 -9.96 -5.24 23.81
CA ASP A 287 -10.18 -5.59 25.22
C ASP A 287 -10.66 -7.05 25.37
N ASN A 288 -9.75 -7.97 25.07
CA ASN A 288 -10.00 -9.41 25.21
C ASN A 288 -8.70 -10.20 25.41
N GLU A 289 -8.81 -11.39 26.00
CA GLU A 289 -7.69 -12.27 26.35
C GLU A 289 -6.84 -12.67 25.12
N LYS A 290 -7.49 -12.91 23.97
CA LYS A 290 -6.77 -13.30 22.75
C LYS A 290 -5.84 -12.19 22.27
N THR A 291 -6.31 -10.95 22.26
CA THR A 291 -5.47 -9.79 21.91
C THR A 291 -4.29 -9.66 22.87
N GLN A 292 -4.53 -9.84 24.19
CA GLN A 292 -3.47 -9.80 25.19
C GLN A 292 -2.40 -10.86 24.91
N ASN A 293 -2.82 -12.11 24.68
CA ASN A 293 -1.88 -13.20 24.39
C ASN A 293 -1.04 -12.95 23.12
N VAL A 294 -1.66 -12.43 22.07
CA VAL A 294 -0.96 -12.06 20.83
C VAL A 294 0.02 -10.91 21.07
N LEU A 295 -0.37 -9.90 21.83
CA LEU A 295 0.50 -8.79 22.22
C LEU A 295 1.71 -9.29 23.00
N ASP A 296 1.52 -10.16 23.99
CA ASP A 296 2.61 -10.71 24.80
C ASP A 296 3.60 -11.53 23.95
N LEU A 297 3.07 -12.35 23.02
CA LEU A 297 3.90 -13.12 22.09
C LEU A 297 4.75 -12.22 21.18
N ILE A 298 4.13 -11.26 20.51
CA ILE A 298 4.80 -10.40 19.55
C ILE A 298 5.76 -9.45 20.27
N CYS A 299 5.36 -8.85 21.41
CA CYS A 299 6.26 -8.05 22.24
C CYS A 299 7.45 -8.87 22.76
N GLY A 300 7.23 -10.14 23.09
CA GLY A 300 8.27 -11.07 23.50
C GLY A 300 9.28 -11.41 22.39
N ILE A 301 8.97 -11.12 21.14
CA ILE A 301 9.91 -11.21 20.00
C ILE A 301 10.60 -9.87 19.80
N ILE A 302 9.85 -8.81 19.53
CA ILE A 302 10.41 -7.52 19.07
C ILE A 302 11.23 -6.78 20.14
N HIS A 303 10.97 -7.02 21.42
CA HIS A 303 11.73 -6.44 22.52
C HIS A 303 12.82 -7.37 23.07
N ASN A 304 12.93 -8.58 22.56
CA ASN A 304 13.99 -9.50 22.96
C ASN A 304 15.28 -9.22 22.20
N LYS A 305 16.15 -8.41 22.78
CA LYS A 305 17.43 -8.01 22.19
C LYS A 305 18.39 -9.18 21.93
N SER A 306 18.12 -10.36 22.48
CA SER A 306 18.93 -11.56 22.23
C SER A 306 18.58 -12.26 20.91
N ILE A 307 17.48 -11.92 20.26
CA ILE A 307 17.05 -12.53 18.99
C ILE A 307 16.62 -11.51 17.95
N ALA A 308 16.28 -10.28 18.37
CA ALA A 308 15.74 -9.26 17.49
C ALA A 308 16.53 -7.94 17.59
N TYR A 309 16.88 -7.42 16.43
CA TYR A 309 17.33 -6.05 16.29
C TYR A 309 16.17 -5.20 15.77
N THR A 310 15.65 -4.34 16.62
CA THR A 310 14.48 -3.52 16.28
C THR A 310 14.73 -2.05 16.58
N TRP A 311 14.22 -1.17 15.71
CA TRP A 311 14.33 0.27 15.85
C TRP A 311 12.97 0.95 15.93
N ALA A 312 12.90 2.12 16.56
CA ALA A 312 11.73 2.97 16.48
C ALA A 312 11.81 3.82 15.21
N TYR A 313 10.67 4.07 14.58
CA TYR A 313 10.60 5.06 13.53
C TYR A 313 11.08 6.40 14.09
N SER A 314 12.16 6.93 13.52
CA SER A 314 12.71 8.22 13.93
C SER A 314 13.27 8.93 12.70
N SER A 315 13.43 10.25 12.82
CA SER A 315 14.08 11.06 11.79
C SER A 315 15.55 10.66 11.51
N ALA A 316 16.15 9.86 12.37
CA ALA A 316 17.47 9.30 12.16
C ALA A 316 17.48 8.06 11.27
N TYR A 317 16.33 7.39 11.14
CA TYR A 317 16.13 6.29 10.23
C TYR A 317 14.93 6.58 9.33
N ASP A 318 15.19 7.09 8.15
CA ASP A 318 14.22 7.21 7.09
C ASP A 318 14.75 6.41 5.89
N PRO A 319 14.16 5.26 5.57
CA PRO A 319 14.57 4.48 4.40
C PRO A 319 14.41 5.27 3.10
N ASN A 320 13.51 6.27 3.08
CA ASN A 320 13.29 7.17 1.95
C ASN A 320 14.43 8.16 1.74
N GLN A 321 15.19 8.44 2.80
CA GLN A 321 16.34 9.35 2.77
C GLN A 321 17.68 8.60 2.84
N GLY A 322 17.66 7.27 2.64
CA GLY A 322 18.88 6.44 2.67
C GLY A 322 19.35 6.09 4.07
N GLY A 323 18.54 6.34 5.10
CA GLY A 323 18.79 5.83 6.44
C GLY A 323 18.74 4.31 6.43
N LYS A 324 19.83 3.67 6.90
CA LYS A 324 19.92 2.20 6.99
C LYS A 324 19.90 1.79 8.44
N PRO A 325 19.15 0.73 8.80
CA PRO A 325 19.35 0.13 10.12
C PRO A 325 20.80 -0.34 10.24
N PRO A 326 21.40 -0.26 11.41
CA PRO A 326 22.76 -0.74 11.65
C PRO A 326 22.94 -2.21 11.26
N VAL A 327 21.93 -3.05 11.47
CA VAL A 327 21.89 -4.43 10.96
C VAL A 327 21.03 -4.42 9.69
N ASP A 328 21.72 -4.34 8.56
CA ASP A 328 21.06 -4.33 7.25
C ASP A 328 20.83 -5.78 6.79
N PHE A 329 19.60 -6.11 6.41
CA PHE A 329 19.26 -7.40 5.80
C PHE A 329 20.13 -7.70 4.58
N ARG A 330 20.48 -6.66 3.79
CA ARG A 330 21.37 -6.78 2.62
C ARG A 330 22.79 -7.23 2.96
N SER A 331 23.21 -7.11 4.21
CA SER A 331 24.54 -7.56 4.67
C SER A 331 24.60 -9.04 5.07
N ASN A 332 23.55 -9.82 4.76
CA ASN A 332 23.44 -11.23 5.12
C ASN A 332 23.51 -11.51 6.65
N ARG A 333 23.17 -10.54 7.50
CA ARG A 333 23.27 -10.65 8.96
C ARG A 333 21.93 -10.73 9.67
N SER A 334 20.84 -10.98 8.94
CA SER A 334 19.54 -11.28 9.57
C SER A 334 18.78 -12.37 8.82
N LEU A 335 18.10 -13.24 9.59
CA LEU A 335 17.29 -14.30 8.99
C LEU A 335 15.97 -13.76 8.47
N PHE A 336 15.21 -13.05 9.31
CA PHE A 336 13.90 -12.49 8.95
C PHE A 336 13.90 -10.98 9.03
N TYR A 337 13.27 -10.35 8.06
CA TYR A 337 13.04 -8.91 8.04
C TYR A 337 11.57 -8.60 7.80
N LEU A 338 10.89 -8.04 8.81
CA LEU A 338 9.53 -7.52 8.66
C LEU A 338 9.58 -6.13 8.04
N THR A 339 9.03 -6.01 6.84
CA THR A 339 9.09 -4.76 6.07
C THR A 339 7.98 -4.69 5.02
N PRO A 340 7.63 -3.49 4.51
CA PRO A 340 6.75 -3.36 3.36
C PRO A 340 7.29 -4.05 2.10
N LEU A 341 6.40 -4.63 1.31
CA LEU A 341 6.74 -5.30 0.05
C LEU A 341 7.42 -4.36 -0.95
N SER A 342 7.07 -3.08 -0.95
CA SER A 342 7.67 -2.04 -1.80
C SER A 342 9.18 -1.95 -1.64
N LEU A 343 9.74 -2.29 -0.46
CA LEU A 343 11.17 -2.28 -0.22
C LEU A 343 11.94 -3.36 -1.03
N ALA A 344 11.26 -4.35 -1.62
CA ALA A 344 11.89 -5.30 -2.55
C ALA A 344 12.66 -4.59 -3.67
N THR A 345 12.19 -3.43 -4.10
CA THR A 345 12.87 -2.62 -5.12
C THR A 345 14.27 -2.16 -4.71
N THR A 346 14.51 -1.98 -3.41
CA THR A 346 15.79 -1.55 -2.83
C THR A 346 16.80 -2.68 -2.71
N PHE A 347 16.38 -3.94 -2.92
CA PHE A 347 17.25 -5.11 -2.84
C PHE A 347 17.73 -5.61 -4.21
N ARG A 348 17.40 -4.91 -5.32
CA ARG A 348 17.79 -5.31 -6.68
C ARG A 348 19.32 -5.49 -6.83
N ASP A 349 20.09 -4.64 -6.17
CA ASP A 349 21.56 -4.65 -6.21
C ASP A 349 22.18 -5.28 -4.96
N ALA A 350 21.38 -5.93 -4.10
CA ALA A 350 21.88 -6.59 -2.90
C ALA A 350 22.40 -7.99 -3.23
N GLU A 351 23.48 -8.42 -2.53
CA GLU A 351 24.05 -9.77 -2.68
C GLU A 351 23.23 -10.83 -1.93
N VAL A 352 22.25 -10.45 -1.11
CA VAL A 352 21.41 -11.38 -0.37
C VAL A 352 20.46 -12.14 -1.29
N ASP A 353 20.53 -13.46 -1.27
CA ASP A 353 19.48 -14.31 -1.84
C ASP A 353 18.34 -14.43 -0.83
N TYR A 354 17.18 -13.91 -1.18
CA TYR A 354 16.05 -13.83 -0.27
C TYR A 354 14.75 -14.39 -0.86
N GLY A 355 13.86 -14.75 0.02
CA GLY A 355 12.47 -15.06 -0.31
C GLY A 355 11.52 -14.10 0.40
N ILE A 356 10.27 -14.07 -0.03
CA ILE A 356 9.20 -13.25 0.54
C ILE A 356 8.03 -14.15 0.89
N ILE A 357 7.52 -14.01 2.10
CA ILE A 357 6.39 -14.77 2.63
C ILE A 357 5.44 -13.84 3.39
N PRO A 358 4.16 -14.21 3.56
CA PRO A 358 3.24 -13.44 4.39
C PRO A 358 3.68 -13.40 5.85
N LEU A 359 3.08 -12.50 6.63
CA LEU A 359 3.25 -12.50 8.07
C LEU A 359 2.76 -13.83 8.66
N PRO A 360 3.36 -14.29 9.78
CA PRO A 360 2.88 -15.45 10.51
C PRO A 360 1.46 -15.25 11.05
N LYS A 361 0.75 -16.34 11.27
CA LYS A 361 -0.59 -16.36 11.90
C LYS A 361 -0.52 -16.74 13.37
#